data_a22f223d6b297a6b5d6d85eff630b011
#
_entry.id   a22f223d6b297a6b5d6d85eff630b011
#
_cell.length_a   1.000
_cell.length_b   1.000
_cell.length_c   1.000
_cell.angle_alpha   90.00
_cell.angle_beta   90.00
_cell.angle_gamma   90.00
#
_symmetry.space_group_name_H-M   'P 1'
#
loop_
_entity.id
_entity.type
_entity.pdbx_description
1 polymer ?
#
loop_
_entity_poly.entity_id
_entity_poly.type
_entity_poly.pdbx_seq_one_letter_code
_entity_poly.pdbx_strand_id
1 'polypeptide(L)'
;MSLPSHSSRSLRVALVGYGYAGKLFHAALIDATPGVQLQVIGSNRPDAVLADRPDAVVCSAEVAATHPDVDLVVIAAPNDRHAPLAEAALRAGKHVVVDKPFTVTLAEARHLARVARETGRMLSVFQNRRWDSDFLAVQSALAGGAIGEAMHVEAHFDRYRPQVRARWREQAGQGTGIWFDLGPHLVDQALLLLGLPDAVSASFARQRPGAETPDWAHVVLHFGERRAKIGRASCRERV
;
A
#
# COMPACT_ATOMS: atom_id res chain seq x y z
N MET A 1 19.26 -19.37 -33.12
CA MET A 1 18.12 -18.45 -33.38
C MET A 1 18.20 -17.34 -32.38
N SER A 2 18.76 -16.16 -32.76
CA SER A 2 18.89 -15.00 -31.87
C SER A 2 17.53 -14.37 -31.73
N LEU A 3 17.06 -14.21 -30.50
CA LEU A 3 15.85 -13.45 -30.21
C LEU A 3 16.09 -12.00 -30.67
N PRO A 4 15.12 -11.34 -31.31
CA PRO A 4 15.25 -9.95 -31.71
C PRO A 4 15.45 -9.11 -30.45
N SER A 5 16.53 -8.32 -30.41
CA SER A 5 16.74 -7.28 -29.41
C SER A 5 15.66 -6.23 -29.58
N HIS A 6 14.59 -6.34 -28.82
CA HIS A 6 13.67 -5.23 -28.63
C HIS A 6 14.47 -4.18 -27.86
N SER A 7 14.86 -3.12 -28.53
CA SER A 7 15.20 -1.85 -27.91
C SER A 7 13.96 -1.36 -27.18
N SER A 8 13.71 -1.91 -25.99
CA SER A 8 12.57 -1.51 -25.18
C SER A 8 12.89 -0.13 -24.60
N ARG A 9 12.18 0.88 -25.09
CA ARG A 9 12.17 2.21 -24.49
C ARG A 9 11.94 2.06 -22.99
N SER A 10 12.75 2.72 -22.16
CA SER A 10 12.57 2.74 -20.71
C SER A 10 11.18 3.22 -20.33
N LEU A 11 10.54 2.52 -19.39
CA LEU A 11 9.25 2.88 -18.82
C LEU A 11 9.42 4.15 -17.96
N ARG A 12 8.78 5.23 -18.34
CA ARG A 12 8.87 6.52 -17.65
C ARG A 12 7.83 6.60 -16.55
N VAL A 13 8.28 6.91 -15.34
CA VAL A 13 7.46 6.86 -14.12
C VAL A 13 7.27 8.24 -13.53
N ALA A 14 6.03 8.56 -13.13
CA ALA A 14 5.73 9.60 -12.17
C ALA A 14 5.51 9.00 -10.78
N LEU A 15 6.13 9.56 -9.76
CA LEU A 15 5.89 9.23 -8.35
C LEU A 15 5.12 10.37 -7.69
N VAL A 16 3.89 10.11 -7.29
CA VAL A 16 3.03 11.07 -6.59
C VAL A 16 3.12 10.85 -5.09
N GLY A 17 3.75 11.81 -4.40
CA GLY A 17 4.08 11.72 -2.98
C GLY A 17 5.54 11.32 -2.73
N TYR A 18 6.34 12.27 -2.23
CA TYR A 18 7.76 12.06 -1.90
C TYR A 18 7.99 12.13 -0.38
N GLY A 19 7.07 11.48 0.36
CA GLY A 19 7.20 11.26 1.80
C GLY A 19 8.04 10.02 2.11
N TYR A 20 7.88 9.47 3.33
CA TYR A 20 8.64 8.31 3.78
C TYR A 20 8.54 7.11 2.82
N ALA A 21 7.31 6.69 2.48
CA ALA A 21 7.11 5.55 1.59
C ALA A 21 7.58 5.87 0.15
N GLY A 22 7.22 7.03 -0.38
CA GLY A 22 7.64 7.46 -1.72
C GLY A 22 9.15 7.48 -1.88
N LYS A 23 9.86 8.10 -0.93
CA LYS A 23 11.32 8.22 -0.98
C LYS A 23 12.03 6.89 -0.73
N LEU A 24 11.70 6.19 0.36
CA LEU A 24 12.49 5.04 0.82
C LEU A 24 12.12 3.71 0.18
N PHE A 25 10.87 3.57 -0.29
CA PHE A 25 10.44 2.32 -0.94
C PHE A 25 10.26 2.50 -2.45
N HIS A 26 9.34 3.35 -2.88
CA HIS A 26 8.99 3.44 -4.29
C HIS A 26 10.12 3.98 -5.15
N ALA A 27 10.73 5.11 -4.77
CA ALA A 27 11.84 5.69 -5.54
C ALA A 27 13.03 4.72 -5.60
N ALA A 28 13.40 4.10 -4.49
CA ALA A 28 14.50 3.14 -4.44
C ALA A 28 14.24 1.90 -5.31
N LEU A 29 13.01 1.37 -5.33
CA LEU A 29 12.64 0.25 -6.18
C LEU A 29 12.63 0.63 -7.66
N ILE A 30 12.12 1.83 -8.01
CA ILE A 30 12.15 2.33 -9.39
C ILE A 30 13.59 2.43 -9.88
N ASP A 31 14.48 3.04 -9.08
CA ASP A 31 15.89 3.19 -9.44
C ASP A 31 16.62 1.85 -9.59
N ALA A 32 16.26 0.86 -8.78
CA ALA A 32 16.86 -0.48 -8.81
C ALA A 32 16.29 -1.37 -9.94
N THR A 33 15.22 -0.94 -10.63
CA THR A 33 14.55 -1.77 -11.66
C THR A 33 15.08 -1.42 -13.05
N PRO A 34 15.79 -2.33 -13.74
CA PRO A 34 16.28 -2.08 -15.09
C PRO A 34 15.14 -1.75 -16.07
N GLY A 35 15.35 -0.74 -16.91
CA GLY A 35 14.36 -0.33 -17.90
C GLY A 35 13.21 0.52 -17.35
N VAL A 36 13.29 0.95 -16.09
CA VAL A 36 12.32 1.86 -15.44
C VAL A 36 13.04 3.14 -15.03
N GLN A 37 12.45 4.30 -15.26
CA GLN A 37 13.07 5.60 -14.98
C GLN A 37 12.09 6.51 -14.25
N LEU A 38 12.46 6.95 -13.04
CA LEU A 38 11.74 8.00 -12.31
C LEU A 38 12.05 9.36 -12.94
N GLN A 39 11.05 10.00 -13.51
CA GLN A 39 11.19 11.23 -14.29
C GLN A 39 10.44 12.41 -13.66
N VAL A 40 9.26 12.17 -13.14
CA VAL A 40 8.36 13.18 -12.58
C VAL A 40 8.04 12.87 -11.13
N ILE A 41 8.06 13.88 -10.26
CA ILE A 41 7.69 13.74 -8.85
C ILE A 41 6.61 14.75 -8.49
N GLY A 42 5.44 14.26 -8.11
CA GLY A 42 4.34 15.05 -7.56
C GLY A 42 4.58 15.34 -6.08
N SER A 43 4.90 16.57 -5.73
CA SER A 43 5.19 16.97 -4.35
C SER A 43 4.84 18.44 -4.09
N ASN A 44 4.35 18.73 -2.88
CA ASN A 44 4.19 20.11 -2.40
C ASN A 44 5.44 20.65 -1.69
N ARG A 45 6.57 19.91 -1.74
CA ARG A 45 7.87 20.30 -1.17
C ARG A 45 8.97 20.17 -2.23
N PRO A 46 8.96 21.03 -3.28
CA PRO A 46 9.88 20.91 -4.40
C PRO A 46 11.35 20.97 -3.97
N ASP A 47 11.71 21.87 -3.05
CA ASP A 47 13.10 22.02 -2.60
C ASP A 47 13.64 20.74 -1.96
N ALA A 48 12.83 20.05 -1.16
CA ALA A 48 13.23 18.80 -0.54
C ALA A 48 13.38 17.65 -1.55
N VAL A 49 12.63 17.69 -2.65
CA VAL A 49 12.77 16.73 -3.74
C VAL A 49 14.04 17.03 -4.54
N LEU A 50 14.25 18.28 -4.95
CA LEU A 50 15.39 18.70 -5.76
C LEU A 50 16.73 18.56 -5.05
N ALA A 51 16.75 18.68 -3.72
CA ALA A 51 17.93 18.38 -2.91
C ALA A 51 18.39 16.91 -3.02
N ASP A 52 17.46 15.98 -3.16
CA ASP A 52 17.74 14.55 -3.34
C ASP A 52 17.86 14.14 -4.82
N ARG A 53 17.15 14.84 -5.70
CA ARG A 53 16.98 14.50 -7.13
C ARG A 53 16.94 15.78 -7.97
N PRO A 54 18.12 16.37 -8.23
CA PRO A 54 18.22 17.66 -8.92
C PRO A 54 17.66 17.62 -10.35
N ASP A 55 17.68 16.47 -11.01
CA ASP A 55 17.22 16.32 -12.39
C ASP A 55 15.74 15.96 -12.53
N ALA A 56 15.01 15.79 -11.41
CA ALA A 56 13.59 15.41 -11.45
C ALA A 56 12.71 16.60 -11.85
N VAL A 57 11.71 16.34 -12.68
CA VAL A 57 10.61 17.28 -12.92
C VAL A 57 9.67 17.25 -11.70
N VAL A 58 9.61 18.36 -10.97
CA VAL A 58 8.74 18.46 -9.79
C VAL A 58 7.52 19.31 -10.10
N CYS A 59 6.31 18.77 -9.80
CA CYS A 59 5.04 19.47 -10.04
C CYS A 59 3.99 19.07 -8.97
N SER A 60 2.74 19.54 -9.12
CA SER A 60 1.66 19.13 -8.23
C SER A 60 1.31 17.64 -8.42
N ALA A 61 0.61 17.05 -7.44
CA ALA A 61 0.16 15.67 -7.49
C ALA A 61 -0.73 15.39 -8.72
N GLU A 62 -1.62 16.31 -9.03
CA GLU A 62 -2.57 16.24 -10.14
C GLU A 62 -1.87 16.30 -11.49
N VAL A 63 -0.91 17.20 -11.63
CA VAL A 63 -0.10 17.34 -12.85
C VAL A 63 0.76 16.08 -13.05
N ALA A 64 1.39 15.57 -11.99
CA ALA A 64 2.20 14.35 -12.07
C ALA A 64 1.36 13.12 -12.46
N ALA A 65 0.14 13.00 -11.93
CA ALA A 65 -0.76 11.89 -12.21
C ALA A 65 -1.19 11.82 -13.69
N THR A 66 -1.22 12.95 -14.40
CA THR A 66 -1.64 13.03 -15.80
C THR A 66 -0.54 13.46 -16.76
N HIS A 67 0.70 13.52 -16.30
CA HIS A 67 1.81 14.08 -17.08
C HIS A 67 2.00 13.37 -18.43
N PRO A 68 2.10 14.10 -19.55
CA PRO A 68 2.12 13.50 -20.88
C PRO A 68 3.30 12.55 -21.11
N ASP A 69 4.44 12.88 -20.54
CA ASP A 69 5.70 12.16 -20.75
C ASP A 69 5.92 10.93 -19.86
N VAL A 70 4.90 10.48 -19.11
CA VAL A 70 5.02 9.28 -18.29
C VAL A 70 4.10 8.16 -18.79
N ASP A 71 4.51 6.93 -18.53
CA ASP A 71 3.82 5.72 -18.93
C ASP A 71 3.14 5.04 -17.72
N LEU A 72 3.74 5.20 -16.52
CA LEU A 72 3.30 4.63 -15.25
C LEU A 72 3.25 5.71 -14.16
N VAL A 73 2.22 5.70 -13.36
CA VAL A 73 2.06 6.55 -12.17
C VAL A 73 2.08 5.69 -10.92
N VAL A 74 2.98 5.99 -9.99
CA VAL A 74 3.06 5.38 -8.66
C VAL A 74 2.50 6.38 -7.64
N ILE A 75 1.47 5.99 -6.89
CA ILE A 75 0.78 6.87 -5.95
C ILE A 75 1.12 6.46 -4.52
N ALA A 76 1.86 7.32 -3.82
CA ALA A 76 2.27 7.19 -2.42
C ALA A 76 1.84 8.43 -1.60
N ALA A 77 0.68 8.97 -1.93
CA ALA A 77 0.03 10.12 -1.32
C ALA A 77 -0.72 9.73 -0.01
N PRO A 78 -1.34 10.65 0.73
CA PRO A 78 -2.32 10.32 1.77
C PRO A 78 -3.48 9.47 1.24
N ASN A 79 -4.04 8.60 2.10
CA ASN A 79 -4.97 7.54 1.70
C ASN A 79 -6.23 8.05 0.98
N ASP A 80 -6.76 9.19 1.40
CA ASP A 80 -7.91 9.87 0.79
C ASP A 80 -7.65 10.39 -0.63
N ARG A 81 -6.38 10.53 -1.00
CA ARG A 81 -5.95 10.99 -2.32
C ARG A 81 -5.73 9.84 -3.31
N HIS A 82 -5.68 8.59 -2.85
CA HIS A 82 -5.38 7.46 -3.70
C HIS A 82 -6.40 7.30 -4.83
N ALA A 83 -7.69 7.27 -4.51
CA ALA A 83 -8.73 7.03 -5.50
C ALA A 83 -8.82 8.13 -6.58
N PRO A 84 -8.91 9.43 -6.26
CA PRO A 84 -9.02 10.46 -7.28
C PRO A 84 -7.77 10.56 -8.17
N LEU A 85 -6.57 10.40 -7.61
CA LEU A 85 -5.33 10.43 -8.39
C LEU A 85 -5.20 9.21 -9.31
N ALA A 86 -5.57 8.03 -8.83
CA ALA A 86 -5.55 6.80 -9.63
C ALA A 86 -6.55 6.87 -10.80
N GLU A 87 -7.76 7.38 -10.57
CA GLU A 87 -8.74 7.56 -11.63
C GLU A 87 -8.24 8.55 -12.70
N ALA A 88 -7.72 9.70 -12.28
CA ALA A 88 -7.17 10.70 -13.19
C ALA A 88 -6.05 10.09 -14.08
N ALA A 89 -5.13 9.34 -13.47
CA ALA A 89 -4.04 8.69 -14.18
C ALA A 89 -4.54 7.63 -15.18
N LEU A 90 -5.45 6.75 -14.75
CA LEU A 90 -6.05 5.72 -15.63
C LEU A 90 -6.76 6.35 -16.83
N ARG A 91 -7.57 7.38 -16.60
CA ARG A 91 -8.29 8.10 -17.67
C ARG A 91 -7.35 8.89 -18.60
N ALA A 92 -6.19 9.34 -18.09
CA ALA A 92 -5.12 9.91 -18.90
C ALA A 92 -4.29 8.84 -19.64
N GLY A 93 -4.72 7.57 -19.61
CA GLY A 93 -4.08 6.47 -20.32
C GLY A 93 -2.80 5.96 -19.70
N LYS A 94 -2.57 6.19 -18.40
CA LYS A 94 -1.39 5.72 -17.67
C LYS A 94 -1.66 4.39 -16.96
N HIS A 95 -0.63 3.55 -16.83
CA HIS A 95 -0.64 2.45 -15.88
C HIS A 95 -0.52 3.01 -14.46
N VAL A 96 -1.05 2.31 -13.46
CA VAL A 96 -1.09 2.83 -12.09
C VAL A 96 -0.68 1.76 -11.09
N VAL A 97 0.21 2.15 -10.15
CA VAL A 97 0.49 1.45 -8.90
C VAL A 97 0.06 2.34 -7.76
N VAL A 98 -0.78 1.84 -6.87
CA VAL A 98 -1.23 2.57 -5.67
C VAL A 98 -0.62 1.95 -4.43
N ASP A 99 -0.08 2.77 -3.52
CA ASP A 99 0.36 2.30 -2.21
C ASP A 99 -0.84 1.77 -1.39
N LYS A 100 -0.58 0.96 -0.38
CA LYS A 100 -1.61 0.48 0.55
C LYS A 100 -1.98 1.57 1.61
N PRO A 101 -3.20 1.58 2.08
CA PRO A 101 -4.37 0.85 1.60
C PRO A 101 -4.76 1.31 0.20
N PHE A 102 -5.25 0.41 -0.62
CA PHE A 102 -5.61 0.74 -2.01
C PHE A 102 -6.53 1.96 -2.11
N THR A 103 -7.64 1.90 -1.38
CA THR A 103 -8.64 2.97 -1.27
C THR A 103 -9.19 3.01 0.15
N VAL A 104 -9.94 4.04 0.48
CA VAL A 104 -10.59 4.18 1.78
C VAL A 104 -11.89 3.38 1.83
N THR A 105 -12.59 3.26 0.72
CA THR A 105 -13.87 2.53 0.63
C THR A 105 -13.86 1.44 -0.43
N LEU A 106 -14.71 0.41 -0.24
CA LEU A 106 -14.91 -0.64 -1.24
C LEU A 106 -15.54 -0.10 -2.55
N ALA A 107 -16.37 0.93 -2.44
CA ALA A 107 -16.99 1.58 -3.61
C ALA A 107 -15.91 2.18 -4.53
N GLU A 108 -14.94 2.90 -3.97
CA GLU A 108 -13.78 3.43 -4.70
C GLU A 108 -12.95 2.31 -5.34
N ALA A 109 -12.65 1.24 -4.59
CA ALA A 109 -11.89 0.12 -5.12
C ALA A 109 -12.57 -0.54 -6.33
N ARG A 110 -13.88 -0.80 -6.24
CA ARG A 110 -14.68 -1.35 -7.33
C ARG A 110 -14.76 -0.39 -8.53
N HIS A 111 -14.88 0.90 -8.26
CA HIS A 111 -14.88 1.93 -9.28
C HIS A 111 -13.56 1.96 -10.06
N LEU A 112 -12.42 2.03 -9.36
CA LEU A 112 -11.10 2.03 -9.98
C LEU A 112 -10.83 0.75 -10.79
N ALA A 113 -11.23 -0.42 -10.27
CA ALA A 113 -11.10 -1.67 -11.00
C ALA A 113 -11.93 -1.69 -12.30
N ARG A 114 -13.09 -1.01 -12.32
CA ARG A 114 -13.89 -0.80 -13.54
C ARG A 114 -13.19 0.15 -14.50
N VAL A 115 -12.74 1.31 -14.04
CA VAL A 115 -12.02 2.30 -14.85
C VAL A 115 -10.77 1.70 -15.49
N ALA A 116 -10.01 0.90 -14.75
CA ALA A 116 -8.84 0.21 -15.29
C ALA A 116 -9.18 -0.73 -16.46
N ARG A 117 -10.30 -1.47 -16.35
CA ARG A 117 -10.79 -2.31 -17.45
C ARG A 117 -11.27 -1.48 -18.65
N GLU A 118 -12.03 -0.42 -18.41
CA GLU A 118 -12.54 0.50 -19.43
C GLU A 118 -11.41 1.16 -20.23
N THR A 119 -10.33 1.54 -19.55
CA THR A 119 -9.18 2.21 -20.18
C THR A 119 -8.13 1.23 -20.72
N GLY A 120 -8.24 -0.07 -20.44
CA GLY A 120 -7.24 -1.07 -20.81
C GLY A 120 -5.88 -0.86 -20.14
N ARG A 121 -5.85 -0.23 -18.94
CA ARG A 121 -4.62 0.08 -18.21
C ARG A 121 -4.44 -0.84 -17.01
N MET A 122 -3.18 -1.13 -16.70
CA MET A 122 -2.82 -1.89 -15.52
C MET A 122 -3.11 -1.05 -14.27
N LEU A 123 -3.74 -1.67 -13.28
CA LEU A 123 -3.91 -1.14 -11.94
C LEU A 123 -3.41 -2.18 -10.94
N SER A 124 -2.43 -1.82 -10.14
CA SER A 124 -1.83 -2.69 -9.13
C SER A 124 -1.78 -2.01 -7.78
N VAL A 125 -1.87 -2.81 -6.71
CA VAL A 125 -1.73 -2.33 -5.34
C VAL A 125 -0.40 -2.80 -4.77
N PHE A 126 0.33 -1.90 -4.13
CA PHE A 126 1.66 -2.19 -3.58
C PHE A 126 1.57 -2.93 -2.24
N GLN A 127 1.17 -4.19 -2.28
CA GLN A 127 1.15 -5.09 -1.13
C GLN A 127 2.56 -5.65 -0.86
N ASN A 128 3.48 -4.77 -0.49
CA ASN A 128 4.91 -5.06 -0.38
C ASN A 128 5.26 -6.16 0.63
N ARG A 129 4.46 -6.33 1.68
CA ARG A 129 4.73 -7.36 2.71
C ARG A 129 4.42 -8.78 2.29
N ARG A 130 3.92 -8.99 1.08
CA ARG A 130 3.91 -10.33 0.43
C ARG A 130 5.32 -10.88 0.24
N TRP A 131 6.31 -9.99 0.19
CA TRP A 131 7.72 -10.29 -0.08
C TRP A 131 8.61 -10.25 1.17
N ASP A 132 8.01 -10.05 2.35
CA ASP A 132 8.75 -10.14 3.61
C ASP A 132 9.23 -11.59 3.81
N SER A 133 10.47 -11.76 4.23
CA SER A 133 11.14 -13.06 4.30
C SER A 133 10.45 -14.05 5.25
N ASP A 134 9.90 -13.55 6.36
CA ASP A 134 9.12 -14.34 7.31
C ASP A 134 7.82 -14.87 6.68
N PHE A 135 7.11 -14.04 5.93
CA PHE A 135 5.89 -14.46 5.24
C PHE A 135 6.18 -15.47 4.13
N LEU A 136 7.23 -15.26 3.32
CA LEU A 136 7.67 -16.21 2.31
C LEU A 136 8.07 -17.56 2.92
N ALA A 137 8.71 -17.56 4.10
CA ALA A 137 9.05 -18.78 4.83
C ALA A 137 7.80 -19.55 5.27
N VAL A 138 6.77 -18.85 5.79
CA VAL A 138 5.48 -19.46 6.15
C VAL A 138 4.81 -20.09 4.92
N GLN A 139 4.74 -19.34 3.80
CA GLN A 139 4.16 -19.86 2.56
C GLN A 139 4.90 -21.11 2.07
N SER A 140 6.24 -21.10 2.10
CA SER A 140 7.06 -22.25 1.70
C SER A 140 6.83 -23.47 2.59
N ALA A 141 6.74 -23.28 3.91
CA ALA A 141 6.49 -24.35 4.86
C ALA A 141 5.11 -25.01 4.67
N LEU A 142 4.07 -24.20 4.40
CA LEU A 142 2.74 -24.69 4.09
C LEU A 142 2.70 -25.44 2.76
N ALA A 143 3.26 -24.84 1.69
CA ALA A 143 3.30 -25.45 0.36
C ALA A 143 4.10 -26.77 0.32
N GLY A 144 5.17 -26.85 1.10
CA GLY A 144 5.98 -28.05 1.25
C GLY A 144 5.41 -29.11 2.21
N GLY A 145 4.25 -28.85 2.84
CA GLY A 145 3.61 -29.76 3.79
C GLY A 145 4.33 -29.90 5.14
N ALA A 146 5.35 -29.09 5.41
CA ALA A 146 6.19 -29.22 6.62
C ALA A 146 5.42 -28.98 7.93
N ILE A 147 4.35 -28.20 7.89
CA ILE A 147 3.49 -27.86 9.06
C ILE A 147 2.04 -28.29 8.87
N GLY A 148 1.74 -29.02 7.81
CA GLY A 148 0.38 -29.46 7.48
C GLY A 148 -0.55 -28.31 7.09
N GLU A 149 -1.86 -28.49 7.29
CA GLU A 149 -2.87 -27.48 6.98
C GLU A 149 -2.96 -26.40 8.09
N ALA A 150 -3.00 -25.15 7.70
CA ALA A 150 -3.14 -24.03 8.64
C ALA A 150 -4.59 -23.91 9.11
N MET A 151 -4.88 -24.40 10.31
CA MET A 151 -6.21 -24.28 10.95
C MET A 151 -6.38 -22.96 11.70
N HIS A 152 -5.27 -22.39 12.20
CA HIS A 152 -5.26 -21.13 12.92
C HIS A 152 -4.04 -20.30 12.54
N VAL A 153 -4.29 -19.05 12.19
CA VAL A 153 -3.24 -18.06 11.91
C VAL A 153 -3.39 -16.90 12.89
N GLU A 154 -2.32 -16.51 13.52
CA GLU A 154 -2.28 -15.33 14.38
C GLU A 154 -1.19 -14.37 13.88
N ALA A 155 -1.55 -13.12 13.61
CA ALA A 155 -0.63 -12.10 13.11
C ALA A 155 -0.84 -10.77 13.83
N HIS A 156 0.25 -10.25 14.40
CA HIS A 156 0.23 -9.02 15.22
C HIS A 156 1.31 -8.03 14.81
N PHE A 157 0.95 -6.74 14.82
CA PHE A 157 1.88 -5.63 14.71
C PHE A 157 1.76 -4.70 15.91
N ASP A 158 2.33 -5.07 17.04
CA ASP A 158 2.26 -4.28 18.25
C ASP A 158 3.51 -3.41 18.42
N ARG A 159 3.31 -2.20 18.93
CA ARG A 159 4.40 -1.25 19.19
C ARG A 159 4.18 -0.50 20.47
N TYR A 160 5.21 -0.39 21.29
CA TYR A 160 5.20 0.51 22.42
C TYR A 160 5.27 1.97 21.96
N ARG A 161 4.15 2.69 22.07
CA ARG A 161 4.01 4.10 21.70
C ARG A 161 3.02 4.78 22.65
N PRO A 162 3.44 5.12 23.87
CA PRO A 162 2.54 5.65 24.89
C PRO A 162 1.94 7.00 24.53
N GLN A 163 2.63 7.79 23.69
CA GLN A 163 2.20 9.11 23.29
C GLN A 163 1.62 9.10 21.86
N VAL A 164 0.51 9.80 21.68
CA VAL A 164 -0.05 10.10 20.34
C VAL A 164 0.87 11.08 19.63
N ARG A 165 1.18 10.82 18.37
CA ARG A 165 2.06 11.67 17.57
C ARG A 165 1.26 12.66 16.76
N ALA A 166 1.76 13.89 16.61
CA ALA A 166 1.18 14.92 15.71
C ALA A 166 1.45 14.56 14.24
N ARG A 167 0.67 13.64 13.69
CA ARG A 167 0.73 13.23 12.29
C ARG A 167 -0.66 12.90 11.77
N TRP A 168 -0.89 13.10 10.48
CA TRP A 168 -2.20 12.92 9.84
C TRP A 168 -2.85 11.55 10.11
N ARG A 169 -2.04 10.46 10.21
CA ARG A 169 -2.54 9.11 10.49
C ARG A 169 -3.16 8.93 11.89
N GLU A 170 -2.83 9.80 12.84
CA GLU A 170 -3.35 9.74 14.21
C GLU A 170 -4.46 10.78 14.47
N GLN A 171 -4.77 11.65 13.49
CA GLN A 171 -5.87 12.58 13.50
C GLN A 171 -7.15 11.94 13.01
N ALA A 172 -8.31 12.44 13.46
CA ALA A 172 -9.61 12.00 12.95
C ALA A 172 -9.75 12.31 11.46
N GLY A 173 -10.17 11.33 10.66
CA GLY A 173 -10.32 11.50 9.21
C GLY A 173 -10.60 10.19 8.51
N GLN A 174 -10.93 10.28 7.22
CA GLN A 174 -11.13 9.10 6.40
C GLN A 174 -9.80 8.39 6.09
N GLY A 175 -9.77 7.08 6.26
CA GLY A 175 -8.57 6.29 5.99
C GLY A 175 -7.43 6.51 6.96
N THR A 176 -7.69 7.10 8.14
CA THR A 176 -6.71 7.31 9.20
C THR A 176 -6.80 6.22 10.27
N GLY A 177 -5.92 6.27 11.25
CA GLY A 177 -5.84 5.28 12.33
C GLY A 177 -4.92 4.10 12.00
N ILE A 178 -4.61 3.35 13.05
CA ILE A 178 -3.65 2.26 12.97
C ILE A 178 -4.16 1.08 12.11
N TRP A 179 -5.46 0.91 12.00
CA TRP A 179 -6.04 -0.12 11.16
C TRP A 179 -5.71 0.11 9.68
N PHE A 180 -5.94 1.30 9.16
CA PHE A 180 -5.57 1.65 7.78
C PHE A 180 -4.05 1.66 7.54
N ASP A 181 -3.24 1.86 8.59
CA ASP A 181 -1.78 1.82 8.45
C ASP A 181 -1.24 0.38 8.30
N LEU A 182 -1.71 -0.57 9.11
CA LEU A 182 -1.12 -1.91 9.17
C LEU A 182 -2.11 -3.07 8.96
N GLY A 183 -3.39 -2.88 9.21
CA GLY A 183 -4.43 -3.89 8.96
C GLY A 183 -4.42 -4.44 7.53
N PRO A 184 -4.28 -3.59 6.49
CA PRO A 184 -4.25 -4.07 5.10
C PRO A 184 -3.17 -5.12 4.83
N HIS A 185 -1.99 -5.00 5.45
CA HIS A 185 -0.93 -6.00 5.30
C HIS A 185 -1.30 -7.35 5.90
N LEU A 186 -1.86 -7.33 7.12
CA LEU A 186 -2.22 -8.55 7.84
C LEU A 186 -3.42 -9.25 7.21
N VAL A 187 -4.40 -8.47 6.74
CA VAL A 187 -5.54 -9.00 5.98
C VAL A 187 -5.07 -9.62 4.68
N ASP A 188 -4.23 -8.94 3.92
CA ASP A 188 -3.69 -9.43 2.65
C ASP A 188 -2.95 -10.76 2.83
N GLN A 189 -2.10 -10.87 3.85
CA GLN A 189 -1.40 -12.11 4.17
C GLN A 189 -2.35 -13.24 4.57
N ALA A 190 -3.37 -12.95 5.39
CA ALA A 190 -4.38 -13.93 5.76
C ALA A 190 -5.18 -14.45 4.55
N LEU A 191 -5.55 -13.55 3.62
CA LEU A 191 -6.24 -13.91 2.38
C LEU A 191 -5.38 -14.78 1.46
N LEU A 192 -4.06 -14.53 1.41
CA LEU A 192 -3.13 -15.36 0.63
C LEU A 192 -2.97 -16.77 1.22
N LEU A 193 -3.03 -16.90 2.54
CA LEU A 193 -2.88 -18.20 3.21
C LEU A 193 -4.17 -19.02 3.24
N LEU A 194 -5.33 -18.38 3.42
CA LEU A 194 -6.59 -19.06 3.74
C LEU A 194 -7.71 -18.83 2.71
N GLY A 195 -7.52 -17.92 1.75
CA GLY A 195 -8.55 -17.54 0.78
C GLY A 195 -9.49 -16.43 1.27
N LEU A 196 -10.73 -16.41 0.79
CA LEU A 196 -11.73 -15.40 1.20
C LEU A 196 -12.48 -15.87 2.45
N PRO A 197 -12.66 -15.02 3.46
CA PRO A 197 -13.42 -15.37 4.66
C PRO A 197 -14.93 -15.38 4.41
N ASP A 198 -15.64 -16.23 5.16
CA ASP A 198 -17.11 -16.29 5.16
C ASP A 198 -17.73 -15.19 6.03
N ALA A 199 -17.02 -14.80 7.10
CA ALA A 199 -17.45 -13.78 8.04
C ALA A 199 -16.26 -13.06 8.69
N VAL A 200 -16.55 -11.89 9.27
CA VAL A 200 -15.58 -11.07 10.00
C VAL A 200 -16.18 -10.63 11.33
N SER A 201 -15.41 -10.79 12.41
CA SER A 201 -15.69 -10.18 13.72
C SER A 201 -14.60 -9.17 14.03
N ALA A 202 -14.94 -7.96 14.47
CA ALA A 202 -13.96 -6.91 14.71
C ALA A 202 -14.28 -6.11 15.96
N SER A 203 -13.25 -5.75 16.71
CA SER A 203 -13.29 -4.82 17.83
C SER A 203 -12.18 -3.77 17.70
N PHE A 204 -12.54 -2.51 17.95
CA PHE A 204 -11.63 -1.39 17.89
C PHE A 204 -11.76 -0.55 19.17
N ALA A 205 -10.62 -0.04 19.66
CA ALA A 205 -10.60 0.80 20.84
C ALA A 205 -9.58 1.94 20.74
N ARG A 206 -9.81 3.00 21.49
CA ARG A 206 -8.86 4.08 21.77
C ARG A 206 -8.33 3.90 23.17
N GLN A 207 -7.10 3.44 23.31
CA GLN A 207 -6.50 3.08 24.60
C GLN A 207 -5.54 4.15 25.12
N ARG A 208 -4.97 4.97 24.25
CA ARG A 208 -4.06 6.05 24.65
C ARG A 208 -4.84 7.35 24.93
N PRO A 209 -4.50 8.11 25.98
CA PRO A 209 -5.07 9.43 26.21
C PRO A 209 -4.85 10.35 24.99
N GLY A 210 -5.90 11.06 24.58
CA GLY A 210 -5.84 11.96 23.43
C GLY A 210 -5.87 11.29 22.06
N ALA A 211 -6.08 9.96 21.97
CA ALA A 211 -6.26 9.31 20.69
C ALA A 211 -7.57 9.72 20.01
N GLU A 212 -7.47 10.27 18.81
CA GLU A 212 -8.63 10.65 18.00
C GLU A 212 -9.15 9.50 17.15
N THR A 213 -8.28 8.54 16.84
CA THR A 213 -8.59 7.33 16.05
C THR A 213 -8.35 6.07 16.88
N PRO A 214 -8.97 4.92 16.54
CA PRO A 214 -8.64 3.66 17.18
C PRO A 214 -7.13 3.36 17.07
N ASP A 215 -6.53 3.03 18.19
CA ASP A 215 -5.11 2.68 18.32
C ASP A 215 -4.91 1.24 18.84
N TRP A 216 -6.01 0.51 18.98
CA TRP A 216 -6.08 -0.91 19.19
C TRP A 216 -7.13 -1.51 18.25
N ALA A 217 -6.82 -2.68 17.69
CA ALA A 217 -7.70 -3.44 16.81
C ALA A 217 -7.52 -4.93 17.05
N HIS A 218 -8.62 -5.66 17.11
CA HIS A 218 -8.66 -7.12 17.09
C HIS A 218 -9.71 -7.57 16.09
N VAL A 219 -9.28 -8.30 15.07
CA VAL A 219 -10.13 -8.76 13.97
C VAL A 219 -9.98 -10.25 13.80
N VAL A 220 -11.07 -10.97 13.70
CA VAL A 220 -11.10 -12.40 13.40
C VAL A 220 -11.75 -12.60 12.05
N LEU A 221 -11.03 -13.22 11.13
CA LEU A 221 -11.52 -13.67 9.85
C LEU A 221 -11.91 -15.16 9.98
N HIS A 222 -13.11 -15.50 9.55
CA HIS A 222 -13.70 -16.84 9.65
C HIS A 222 -13.69 -17.51 8.27
N PHE A 223 -13.20 -18.76 8.19
CA PHE A 223 -13.07 -19.56 6.96
C PHE A 223 -13.56 -20.98 7.23
N GLY A 224 -14.87 -21.19 7.33
CA GLY A 224 -15.43 -22.44 7.86
C GLY A 224 -14.95 -22.68 9.29
N GLU A 225 -14.22 -23.79 9.51
CA GLU A 225 -13.62 -24.12 10.81
C GLU A 225 -12.28 -23.41 11.09
N ARG A 226 -11.64 -22.81 10.06
CA ARG A 226 -10.35 -22.13 10.21
C ARG A 226 -10.52 -20.68 10.64
N ARG A 227 -9.50 -20.13 11.30
CA ARG A 227 -9.53 -18.74 11.81
C ARG A 227 -8.21 -18.04 11.54
N ALA A 228 -8.30 -16.76 11.15
CA ALA A 228 -7.18 -15.85 11.24
C ALA A 228 -7.50 -14.73 12.23
N LYS A 229 -6.68 -14.60 13.26
CA LYS A 229 -6.72 -13.48 14.22
C LYS A 229 -5.71 -12.44 13.84
N ILE A 230 -6.17 -11.23 13.66
CA ILE A 230 -5.34 -10.07 13.31
C ILE A 230 -5.39 -9.10 14.48
N GLY A 231 -4.23 -8.84 15.07
CA GLY A 231 -4.05 -7.92 16.17
C GLY A 231 -3.22 -6.70 15.79
N ARG A 232 -3.60 -5.54 16.31
CA ARG A 232 -2.84 -4.33 16.18
C ARG A 232 -3.02 -3.44 17.42
N ALA A 233 -1.90 -3.08 18.05
CA ALA A 233 -1.91 -2.15 19.16
C ALA A 233 -0.78 -1.11 19.08
N SER A 234 -1.08 0.13 19.50
CA SER A 234 -0.08 1.10 19.93
C SER A 234 -0.15 1.19 21.45
N CYS A 235 0.61 0.34 22.12
CA CYS A 235 0.48 0.11 23.56
C CYS A 235 0.95 1.32 24.38
N ARG A 236 0.22 1.60 25.47
CA ARG A 236 0.59 2.56 26.50
C ARG A 236 1.67 1.99 27.43
N GLU A 237 1.61 0.68 27.70
CA GLU A 237 2.53 -0.06 28.55
C GLU A 237 3.26 -1.11 27.72
N ARG A 238 4.44 -1.54 28.19
CA ARG A 238 5.14 -2.68 27.56
C ARG A 238 4.37 -3.96 27.87
N VAL A 239 4.05 -4.70 26.82
CA VAL A 239 3.49 -6.05 26.91
C VAL A 239 4.63 -7.04 27.03
#